data_4d51c79ab41a053c89a4662f50d8cc41
#
_entry.id   4d51c79ab41a053c89a4662f50d8cc41
#
_cell.length_a   1.000
_cell.length_b   1.000
_cell.length_c   1.000
_cell.angle_alpha   90.00
_cell.angle_beta   90.00
_cell.angle_gamma   90.00
#
_symmetry.space_group_name_H-M   'P 1'
#
loop_
_entity.id
_entity.type
_entity.pdbx_description
1 polymer ?
#
loop_
_entity_poly.entity_id
_entity_poly.type
_entity_poly.pdbx_seq_one_letter_code
_entity_poly.pdbx_strand_id
1 'polypeptide(L)'
;MGGTFDPIHHGHLVAASEVAHFFALDEVVFVPTGQPWQKSDRRVSPSEDRYLMTVIATASNPRFSVSRIDIDRPGPTYTIDTLRELRELRGPAAELFFITGADVLC
;
A
#
# COMPACT_ATOMS: atom_id res chain seq x y z
N MET A 1 -1.62 0.42 3.93
CA MET A 1 -0.85 -0.83 3.70
C MET A 1 0.06 -0.64 2.51
N GLY A 2 1.34 -0.58 2.76
CA GLY A 2 2.34 -0.44 1.71
C GLY A 2 2.85 -1.79 1.25
N GLY A 3 3.22 -1.90 -0.01
CA GLY A 3 3.80 -3.11 -0.54
C GLY A 3 4.04 -3.04 -2.04
N THR A 4 4.82 -3.98 -2.54
CA THR A 4 5.07 -4.09 -3.97
C THR A 4 3.82 -4.55 -4.71
N PHE A 5 3.06 -5.47 -4.13
CA PHE A 5 1.85 -6.04 -4.72
C PHE A 5 2.10 -6.55 -6.15
N ASP A 6 2.95 -7.55 -6.26
CA ASP A 6 3.33 -8.11 -7.56
C ASP A 6 3.12 -9.64 -7.61
N PRO A 7 1.89 -10.08 -7.76
CA PRO A 7 0.65 -9.30 -7.68
C PRO A 7 0.11 -9.21 -6.27
N ILE A 8 -0.87 -8.33 -6.07
CA ILE A 8 -1.71 -8.37 -4.87
C ILE A 8 -2.48 -9.69 -4.88
N HIS A 9 -2.68 -10.28 -3.73
CA HIS A 9 -3.41 -11.55 -3.64
C HIS A 9 -4.36 -11.55 -2.44
N HIS A 10 -5.14 -12.62 -2.35
CA HIS A 10 -6.18 -12.75 -1.33
C HIS A 10 -5.63 -12.60 0.09
N GLY A 11 -4.43 -13.08 0.35
CA GLY A 11 -3.80 -12.92 1.67
C GLY A 11 -3.61 -11.47 2.09
N HIS A 12 -3.27 -10.59 1.15
CA HIS A 12 -3.16 -9.16 1.44
C HIS A 12 -4.51 -8.58 1.84
N LEU A 13 -5.58 -8.97 1.13
CA LEU A 13 -6.92 -8.45 1.38
C LEU A 13 -7.47 -8.93 2.71
N VAL A 14 -7.26 -10.19 3.03
CA VAL A 14 -7.69 -10.77 4.31
C VAL A 14 -6.96 -10.10 5.46
N ALA A 15 -5.65 -9.96 5.36
CA ALA A 15 -4.86 -9.32 6.40
C ALA A 15 -5.32 -7.89 6.64
N ALA A 16 -5.53 -7.12 5.58
CA ALA A 16 -6.01 -5.74 5.69
C ALA A 16 -7.39 -5.66 6.33
N SER A 17 -8.29 -6.57 5.94
CA SER A 17 -9.63 -6.62 6.48
C SER A 17 -9.63 -6.96 7.98
N GLU A 18 -8.82 -7.93 8.38
CA GLU A 18 -8.72 -8.32 9.80
C GLU A 18 -8.13 -7.21 10.65
N VAL A 19 -7.09 -6.53 10.16
CA VAL A 19 -6.49 -5.41 10.89
C VAL A 19 -7.48 -4.26 11.00
N ALA A 20 -8.20 -3.96 9.92
CA ALA A 20 -9.21 -2.91 9.93
C ALA A 20 -10.31 -3.20 10.96
N HIS A 21 -10.74 -4.44 11.04
CA HIS A 21 -11.74 -4.85 12.02
C HIS A 21 -11.19 -4.78 13.44
N PHE A 22 -10.01 -5.33 13.67
CA PHE A 22 -9.41 -5.42 14.99
C PHE A 22 -9.15 -4.05 15.61
N PHE A 23 -8.67 -3.10 14.82
CA PHE A 23 -8.35 -1.76 15.27
C PHE A 23 -9.45 -0.73 14.98
N ALA A 24 -10.59 -1.17 14.48
CA ALA A 24 -11.72 -0.30 14.12
C ALA A 24 -11.30 0.85 13.20
N LEU A 25 -10.55 0.52 12.15
CA LEU A 25 -10.08 1.52 11.19
C LEU A 25 -11.21 1.97 10.28
N ASP A 26 -11.23 3.25 9.96
CA ASP A 26 -12.22 3.82 9.04
C ASP A 26 -11.90 3.48 7.59
N GLU A 27 -10.60 3.40 7.27
CA GLU A 27 -10.15 3.22 5.90
C GLU A 27 -8.81 2.49 5.89
N VAL A 28 -8.61 1.64 4.90
CA VAL A 28 -7.29 1.07 4.60
C VAL A 28 -6.87 1.59 3.24
N VAL A 29 -5.75 2.28 3.20
CA VAL A 29 -5.18 2.81 1.97
C VAL A 29 -4.06 1.86 1.53
N PHE A 30 -4.22 1.26 0.35
CA PHE A 30 -3.18 0.44 -0.25
C PHE A 30 -2.27 1.35 -1.06
N VAL A 31 -0.97 1.25 -0.81
CA VAL A 31 0.02 2.12 -1.44
C VAL A 31 1.05 1.25 -2.17
N PRO A 32 0.81 0.93 -3.45
CA PRO A 32 1.80 0.18 -4.22
C PRO A 32 3.08 0.98 -4.37
N THR A 33 4.21 0.31 -4.24
CA THR A 33 5.50 0.97 -4.43
C THR A 33 5.68 1.39 -5.88
N GLY A 34 6.34 2.51 -6.08
CA GLY A 34 6.71 2.96 -7.42
C GLY A 34 7.92 2.19 -7.90
N GLN A 35 9.08 2.65 -7.46
CA GLN A 35 10.34 2.00 -7.80
C GLN A 35 10.94 1.41 -6.52
N PRO A 36 11.05 0.07 -6.42
CA PRO A 36 11.67 -0.53 -5.24
C PRO A 36 13.12 -0.03 -5.11
N TRP A 37 13.48 0.39 -3.90
CA TRP A 37 14.84 0.87 -3.66
C TRP A 37 15.87 -0.26 -3.66
N GLN A 38 15.43 -1.48 -3.34
CA GLN A 38 16.29 -2.64 -3.40
C GLN A 38 16.32 -3.18 -4.82
N LYS A 39 17.50 -3.13 -5.41
CA LYS A 39 17.71 -3.84 -6.66
C LYS A 39 17.88 -5.31 -6.35
N SER A 40 17.02 -6.11 -6.90
CA SER A 40 17.17 -7.55 -6.88
C SER A 40 17.18 -8.04 -8.32
N ASP A 41 17.65 -9.26 -8.51
CA ASP A 41 17.57 -9.90 -9.83
C ASP A 41 16.15 -10.24 -10.24
N ARG A 42 15.21 -10.04 -9.32
CA ARG A 42 13.80 -10.29 -9.60
C ARG A 42 13.24 -9.20 -10.49
N ARG A 43 12.56 -9.61 -11.52
CA ARG A 43 11.75 -8.70 -12.30
C ARG A 43 10.53 -8.28 -11.48
N VAL A 44 10.33 -6.99 -11.42
CA VAL A 44 9.13 -6.42 -10.81
C VAL A 44 8.27 -5.89 -11.95
N SER A 45 6.99 -6.22 -11.92
CA SER A 45 6.04 -5.75 -12.92
C SER A 45 5.95 -4.22 -12.88
N PRO A 46 5.62 -3.58 -14.02
CA PRO A 46 5.47 -2.13 -14.04
C PRO A 46 4.50 -1.61 -12.98
N SER A 47 4.82 -0.45 -12.41
CA SER A 47 4.02 0.11 -11.33
C SER A 47 2.58 0.38 -11.74
N GLU A 48 2.34 0.77 -12.99
CA GLU A 48 0.98 0.99 -13.47
C GLU A 48 0.16 -0.28 -13.47
N ASP A 49 0.75 -1.41 -13.86
CA ASP A 49 0.05 -2.70 -13.85
C ASP A 49 -0.25 -3.14 -12.43
N ARG A 50 0.71 -2.98 -11.52
CA ARG A 50 0.52 -3.33 -10.11
C ARG A 50 -0.55 -2.45 -9.47
N TYR A 51 -0.58 -1.18 -9.81
CA TYR A 51 -1.61 -0.26 -9.36
C TYR A 51 -2.99 -0.70 -9.83
N LEU A 52 -3.15 -0.97 -11.12
CA LEU A 52 -4.43 -1.40 -11.68
C LEU A 52 -4.93 -2.69 -11.06
N MET A 53 -4.06 -3.67 -10.89
CA MET A 53 -4.44 -4.92 -10.25
C MET A 53 -4.90 -4.70 -8.80
N THR A 54 -4.26 -3.79 -8.10
CA THR A 54 -4.65 -3.45 -6.72
C THR A 54 -6.01 -2.76 -6.70
N VAL A 55 -6.27 -1.84 -7.62
CA VAL A 55 -7.57 -1.18 -7.75
C VAL A 55 -8.67 -2.20 -7.97
N ILE A 56 -8.47 -3.12 -8.89
CA ILE A 56 -9.46 -4.16 -9.21
C ILE A 56 -9.71 -5.04 -7.99
N ALA A 57 -8.64 -5.48 -7.32
CA ALA A 57 -8.74 -6.40 -6.20
C ALA A 57 -9.45 -5.78 -5.00
N THR A 58 -9.33 -4.48 -4.80
CA THR A 58 -9.90 -3.78 -3.64
C THR A 58 -11.27 -3.17 -3.91
N ALA A 59 -11.73 -3.20 -5.16
CA ALA A 59 -12.93 -2.46 -5.58
C ALA A 59 -14.20 -2.87 -4.85
N SER A 60 -14.30 -4.12 -4.40
CA SER A 60 -15.50 -4.62 -3.75
C SER A 60 -15.63 -4.21 -2.28
N ASN A 61 -14.59 -3.66 -1.68
CA ASN A 61 -14.62 -3.26 -0.28
C ASN A 61 -14.61 -1.73 -0.15
N PRO A 62 -15.72 -1.13 0.34
CA PRO A 62 -15.81 0.34 0.39
C PRO A 62 -14.83 0.99 1.38
N ARG A 63 -14.23 0.22 2.28
CA ARG A 63 -13.23 0.74 3.21
C ARG A 63 -11.84 0.75 2.61
N PHE A 64 -11.63 0.09 1.48
CA PHE A 64 -10.33 0.01 0.83
C PHE A 64 -10.22 1.07 -0.25
N SER A 65 -9.09 1.73 -0.28
CA SER A 65 -8.73 2.66 -1.34
C SER A 65 -7.29 2.41 -1.77
N VAL A 66 -6.89 2.95 -2.90
CA VAL A 66 -5.55 2.77 -3.43
C VAL A 66 -4.97 4.15 -3.74
N SER A 67 -3.73 4.39 -3.32
CA SER A 67 -3.05 5.65 -3.56
C SER A 67 -1.86 5.46 -4.50
N ARG A 68 -1.66 6.43 -5.36
CA ARG A 68 -0.53 6.48 -6.30
C ARG A 68 0.66 7.26 -5.74
N ILE A 69 0.62 7.70 -4.50
CA ILE A 69 1.63 8.67 -4.03
C ILE A 69 3.06 8.16 -4.17
N ASP A 70 3.28 6.86 -3.97
CA ASP A 70 4.61 6.28 -4.12
C ASP A 70 5.00 6.08 -5.58
N ILE A 71 4.02 5.82 -6.44
CA ILE A 71 4.25 5.68 -7.88
C ILE A 71 4.61 7.02 -8.49
N ASP A 72 3.90 8.06 -8.10
CA ASP A 72 4.05 9.39 -8.68
C ASP A 72 5.27 10.16 -8.13
N ARG A 73 5.79 9.74 -6.96
CA ARG A 73 6.98 10.37 -6.40
C ARG A 73 8.22 9.89 -7.14
N PRO A 74 9.08 10.80 -7.62
CA PRO A 74 10.30 10.39 -8.30
C PRO A 74 11.29 9.73 -7.35
N GLY A 75 12.05 8.77 -7.87
CA GLY A 75 13.09 8.08 -7.13
C GLY A 75 12.58 6.90 -6.31
N PRO A 76 13.45 6.32 -5.47
CA PRO A 76 13.09 5.17 -4.65
C PRO A 76 12.01 5.49 -3.63
N THR A 77 11.23 4.47 -3.25
CA THR A 77 10.16 4.61 -2.27
C THR A 77 10.69 4.33 -0.87
N TYR A 78 10.46 5.27 0.03
CA TYR A 78 10.75 5.10 1.46
C TYR A 78 9.48 5.28 2.27
N THR A 79 9.26 4.40 3.23
CA THR A 79 8.05 4.43 4.08
C THR A 79 7.86 5.75 4.80
N ILE A 80 8.95 6.37 5.26
CA ILE A 80 8.87 7.65 5.98
C ILE A 80 8.27 8.74 5.11
N ASP A 81 8.61 8.78 3.84
CA ASP A 81 8.08 9.78 2.92
C ASP A 81 6.60 9.55 2.67
N THR A 82 6.21 8.30 2.52
CA THR A 82 4.80 7.91 2.35
C THR A 82 3.97 8.34 3.55
N LEU A 83 4.44 8.08 4.74
CA LEU A 83 3.72 8.44 5.96
C LEU A 83 3.61 9.95 6.13
N ARG A 84 4.65 10.71 5.78
CA ARG A 84 4.61 12.16 5.83
C ARG A 84 3.57 12.74 4.86
N GLU A 85 3.54 12.23 3.63
CA GLU A 85 2.55 12.71 2.65
C GLU A 85 1.13 12.38 3.08
N LEU A 86 0.90 11.18 3.58
CA LEU A 86 -0.42 10.80 4.08
C LEU A 86 -0.84 11.68 5.26
N ARG A 87 0.10 12.00 6.15
CA ARG A 87 -0.19 12.90 7.27
C ARG A 87 -0.62 14.28 6.76
N GLU A 88 0.06 14.80 5.75
CA GLU A 88 -0.30 16.09 5.17
C GLU A 88 -1.67 16.06 4.53
N LEU A 89 -1.97 14.97 3.79
CA LEU A 89 -3.25 14.85 3.09
C LEU A 89 -4.43 14.65 4.03
N ARG A 90 -4.24 13.92 5.13
CA ARG A 90 -5.33 13.55 6.04
C ARG A 90 -5.46 14.49 7.22
N GLY A 91 -4.46 15.33 7.47
CA GLY A 91 -4.47 16.30 8.55
C GLY A 91 -3.98 15.74 9.89
N PRO A 92 -3.76 16.63 10.87
CA PRO A 92 -3.14 16.24 12.15
C PRO A 92 -4.04 15.41 13.06
N ALA A 93 -5.36 15.42 12.83
CA ALA A 93 -6.29 14.66 13.64
C ALA A 93 -6.37 13.18 13.23
N ALA A 94 -5.86 12.82 12.08
CA ALA A 94 -5.91 11.43 11.61
C ALA A 94 -4.89 10.57 12.35
N GLU A 95 -5.32 9.39 12.80
CA GLU A 95 -4.40 8.39 13.32
C GLU A 95 -3.96 7.49 12.17
N LEU A 96 -2.65 7.33 12.01
CA LEU A 96 -2.10 6.51 10.95
C LEU A 96 -1.54 5.22 11.53
N PHE A 97 -1.93 4.10 10.93
CA PHE A 97 -1.42 2.77 11.27
C PHE A 97 -0.70 2.24 10.05
N PHE A 98 0.52 1.75 10.23
CA PHE A 98 1.27 1.14 9.14
C PHE A 98 1.10 -0.37 9.19
N ILE A 99 0.61 -0.93 8.08
CA ILE A 99 0.40 -2.38 7.95
C ILE A 99 1.45 -2.91 6.98
N THR A 100 2.23 -3.88 7.44
CA THR A 100 3.21 -4.56 6.60
C THR A 100 2.92 -6.05 6.59
N GLY A 101 3.04 -6.66 5.44
CA GLY A 101 2.80 -8.08 5.29
C GLY A 101 4.02 -8.92 5.66
N ALA A 102 3.79 -10.19 5.98
CA ALA A 102 4.86 -11.11 6.34
C ALA A 102 5.84 -11.33 5.19
N ASP A 103 5.38 -11.24 3.96
CA ASP A 103 6.20 -11.39 2.77
C ASP A 103 7.24 -10.27 2.62
N VAL A 104 7.04 -9.15 3.29
CA VAL A 104 8.00 -8.05 3.33
C VAL A 104 9.23 -8.42 4.16
N LEU A 105 9.08 -9.36 5.08
CA LEU A 105 10.12 -9.77 6.01
C LEU A 105 10.99 -10.91 5.47
N CYS A 106 10.65 -11.46 4.35
CA CYS A 106 11.36 -12.61 3.78
C CYS A 106 12.41 -12.21 2.77
#